data_9c2879d35080ee2f66b2c747e565ffd3
#
_entry.id   9c2879d35080ee2f66b2c747e565ffd3
#
_cell.length_a   1.000
_cell.length_b   1.000
_cell.length_c   1.000
_cell.angle_alpha   90.00
_cell.angle_beta   90.00
_cell.angle_gamma   90.00
#
_symmetry.space_group_name_H-M   'P 1'
#
loop_
_entity.id
_entity.type
_entity.pdbx_description
1 polymer ?
#
loop_
_entity_poly.entity_id
_entity_poly.type
_entity_poly.pdbx_seq_one_letter_code
_entity_poly.pdbx_strand_id
1 'polypeptide(L)'
;MHHRTRRALASLALIPVVAGIAACSNGDGAAPADGDDQVTISIMGKPAATNTAAVELFERQVAEFEKANPDITIEASDVPWDAKTFTARLAGGSAPTLLRVPLTEPPTLIERGQVADIADIAAELDSFDDLNPRVMQFLERDGAVYGIPEKSYAFGLVYNRDLFEQAGLDPDSPPETWEEVREYAKQIADTTGKTGFGEITTNNSGGWHLTGYDYTFGGQMIEQNSDGDWVAAFNDDSSRNVMELWKAMRWEDDSLGENVLGKQEDLVADFTAGNVGMWVSAPPDVYPNYIAAGGDPAAFGAGPMPQGGADATLAGATVLMVNGTATEAEKRAAVKWIEWRALRPNYDLEVAKETAEASAADGLPVGVPVAPIFSQEAYDAYREAIAEYVNVPVENFAPYVASLDAFEYVPEPAVASQEIYAALDPVVQAVLTDPNADIDALLDDAEARVNQILAQYAS
;
A
#
# COMPACT_ATOMS: atom_id res chain seq x y z
N MET A 1 65.52 20.00 3.29
CA MET A 1 65.43 21.32 2.75
C MET A 1 64.03 21.81 3.09
N HIS A 2 63.87 22.50 4.20
CA HIS A 2 63.79 23.98 4.37
C HIS A 2 62.58 24.55 3.64
N HIS A 3 61.64 25.13 4.25
CA HIS A 3 61.31 26.16 5.24
C HIS A 3 59.89 26.63 4.85
N ARG A 4 58.99 27.21 5.54
CA ARG A 4 58.87 27.86 6.86
C ARG A 4 57.38 28.25 7.04
N THR A 5 56.99 28.13 8.26
CA THR A 5 55.81 28.72 8.94
C THR A 5 55.59 30.21 8.66
N ARG A 6 54.33 30.66 8.63
CA ARG A 6 53.93 31.98 9.20
C ARG A 6 52.54 31.91 9.80
N ARG A 7 52.52 32.19 11.11
CA ARG A 7 51.35 32.58 11.92
C ARG A 7 51.01 34.06 11.63
N ALA A 8 49.74 34.44 11.66
CA ALA A 8 49.35 35.82 11.89
C ALA A 8 48.11 35.85 12.81
N LEU A 9 48.20 36.74 13.77
CA LEU A 9 47.38 36.90 14.95
C LEU A 9 46.07 37.66 14.69
N ALA A 10 45.16 37.37 15.59
CA ALA A 10 43.98 38.06 16.13
C ALA A 10 43.80 39.58 15.90
N SER A 11 42.51 39.98 15.77
CA SER A 11 42.04 41.22 16.32
C SER A 11 40.57 41.08 16.75
N LEU A 12 40.35 41.14 18.07
CA LEU A 12 39.08 41.39 18.73
C LEU A 12 38.63 42.80 18.44
N ALA A 13 37.38 42.98 18.03
CA ALA A 13 36.69 44.27 18.08
C ALA A 13 35.46 44.14 19.00
N LEU A 14 35.53 44.77 20.15
CA LEU A 14 34.39 45.04 21.04
C LEU A 14 33.55 46.17 20.42
N ILE A 15 32.23 45.99 20.43
CA ILE A 15 31.24 47.06 20.19
C ILE A 15 30.29 47.12 21.40
N PRO A 16 29.95 48.31 21.92
CA PRO A 16 29.30 48.46 23.22
C PRO A 16 27.77 48.37 23.14
N VAL A 17 27.22 47.83 24.25
CA VAL A 17 25.77 47.82 24.56
C VAL A 17 25.33 49.27 24.93
N VAL A 18 24.33 49.75 24.22
CA VAL A 18 23.56 50.95 24.63
C VAL A 18 22.20 50.49 25.15
N ALA A 19 22.00 50.65 26.44
CA ALA A 19 20.72 50.45 27.10
C ALA A 19 19.85 51.72 26.89
N GLY A 20 18.73 51.57 26.20
CA GLY A 20 17.68 52.59 26.09
C GLY A 20 16.48 52.24 26.95
N ILE A 21 16.26 52.99 28.02
CA ILE A 21 15.02 52.97 28.81
C ILE A 21 13.99 53.82 28.07
N ALA A 22 12.84 53.27 27.74
CA ALA A 22 11.71 54.07 27.25
C ALA A 22 10.43 53.77 28.04
N ALA A 23 9.76 54.82 28.34
CA ALA A 23 8.67 54.98 29.30
C ALA A 23 7.34 54.38 28.83
N CYS A 24 6.52 54.08 29.86
CA CYS A 24 5.10 53.69 29.75
C CYS A 24 4.27 54.82 29.10
N SER A 25 3.44 54.40 28.13
CA SER A 25 2.27 55.17 27.69
C SER A 25 1.08 54.20 27.62
N ASN A 26 0.09 54.45 28.50
CA ASN A 26 -1.24 53.83 28.42
C ASN A 26 -1.93 54.29 27.14
N GLY A 27 -2.32 53.33 26.31
CA GLY A 27 -3.23 53.55 25.20
C GLY A 27 -4.09 52.29 25.07
N ASP A 28 -5.40 52.39 25.28
CA ASP A 28 -6.39 51.39 24.92
C ASP A 28 -6.22 51.02 23.45
N GLY A 29 -5.60 49.88 23.22
CA GLY A 29 -5.46 49.27 21.91
C GLY A 29 -6.25 47.99 21.88
N ALA A 30 -7.23 47.91 21.01
CA ALA A 30 -7.95 46.70 20.67
C ALA A 30 -6.95 45.52 20.51
N ALA A 31 -7.33 44.36 20.99
CA ALA A 31 -6.62 43.11 20.70
C ALA A 31 -6.38 43.02 19.19
N PRO A 32 -5.20 42.56 18.75
CA PRO A 32 -5.04 42.24 17.36
C PRO A 32 -6.11 41.25 16.98
N ALA A 33 -6.84 41.51 15.91
CA ALA A 33 -7.65 40.50 15.26
C ALA A 33 -6.74 39.31 14.98
N ASP A 34 -7.25 38.09 15.25
CA ASP A 34 -6.63 36.84 14.87
C ASP A 34 -6.10 36.97 13.43
N GLY A 35 -4.78 36.99 13.32
CA GLY A 35 -4.14 36.88 12.01
C GLY A 35 -4.48 35.51 11.46
N ASP A 36 -4.85 35.43 10.19
CA ASP A 36 -4.93 34.18 9.42
C ASP A 36 -3.62 33.39 9.66
N ASP A 37 -3.65 32.45 10.61
CA ASP A 37 -2.52 31.54 10.85
C ASP A 37 -2.49 30.55 9.71
N GLN A 38 -1.73 30.88 8.66
CA GLN A 38 -1.50 30.01 7.52
C GLN A 38 -0.87 28.70 8.02
N VAL A 39 -1.53 27.57 7.75
CA VAL A 39 -1.09 26.24 8.12
C VAL A 39 -0.45 25.56 6.92
N THR A 40 0.77 25.11 7.08
CA THR A 40 1.44 24.28 6.06
C THR A 40 1.48 22.84 6.53
N ILE A 41 0.99 21.92 5.72
CA ILE A 41 1.10 20.49 5.99
C ILE A 41 1.95 19.80 4.91
N SER A 42 2.89 18.98 5.35
CA SER A 42 3.64 18.10 4.47
C SER A 42 2.90 16.76 4.32
N ILE A 43 2.77 16.25 3.09
CA ILE A 43 2.00 15.04 2.84
C ILE A 43 2.76 14.01 2.03
N MET A 44 2.52 12.72 2.28
CA MET A 44 2.87 11.62 1.39
C MET A 44 1.78 11.43 0.32
N GLY A 45 2.10 10.69 -0.75
CA GLY A 45 1.11 10.26 -1.74
C GLY A 45 1.15 11.03 -3.07
N LYS A 46 2.18 11.88 -3.31
CA LYS A 46 2.45 12.39 -4.65
C LYS A 46 2.77 11.21 -5.59
N PRO A 47 2.14 11.12 -6.77
CA PRO A 47 2.43 10.06 -7.74
C PRO A 47 3.89 10.07 -8.20
N ALA A 48 4.40 8.91 -8.62
CA ALA A 48 5.74 8.81 -9.17
C ALA A 48 5.92 9.70 -10.41
N ALA A 49 7.06 10.37 -10.52
CA ALA A 49 7.36 11.31 -11.61
C ALA A 49 7.29 10.67 -13.01
N THR A 50 7.40 9.36 -13.09
CA THR A 50 7.24 8.57 -14.34
C THR A 50 5.80 8.53 -14.85
N ASN A 51 4.81 8.75 -13.98
CA ASN A 51 3.39 8.85 -14.37
C ASN A 51 2.98 10.33 -14.47
N THR A 52 3.34 10.97 -15.58
CA THR A 52 3.15 12.41 -15.79
C THR A 52 1.69 12.83 -15.65
N ALA A 53 0.74 12.07 -16.21
CA ALA A 53 -0.69 12.39 -16.14
C ALA A 53 -1.21 12.38 -14.69
N ALA A 54 -0.82 11.38 -13.91
CA ALA A 54 -1.21 11.32 -12.49
C ALA A 54 -0.59 12.45 -11.67
N VAL A 55 0.66 12.85 -11.98
CA VAL A 55 1.32 14.01 -11.34
C VAL A 55 0.58 15.30 -11.67
N GLU A 56 0.24 15.55 -12.93
CA GLU A 56 -0.49 16.74 -13.37
C GLU A 56 -1.88 16.82 -12.72
N LEU A 57 -2.61 15.69 -12.65
CA LEU A 57 -3.88 15.63 -11.95
C LEU A 57 -3.73 15.96 -10.46
N PHE A 58 -2.74 15.36 -9.80
CA PHE A 58 -2.46 15.62 -8.40
C PHE A 58 -2.15 17.09 -8.12
N GLU A 59 -1.30 17.73 -8.95
CA GLU A 59 -0.93 19.15 -8.81
C GLU A 59 -2.14 20.08 -9.04
N ARG A 60 -3.04 19.74 -9.96
CA ARG A 60 -4.32 20.47 -10.10
C ARG A 60 -5.18 20.32 -8.85
N GLN A 61 -5.32 19.12 -8.30
CA GLN A 61 -6.09 18.87 -7.07
C GLN A 61 -5.54 19.66 -5.88
N VAL A 62 -4.20 19.75 -5.74
CA VAL A 62 -3.56 20.59 -4.71
C VAL A 62 -3.92 22.06 -4.93
N ALA A 63 -3.77 22.58 -6.14
CA ALA A 63 -4.08 24.00 -6.44
C ALA A 63 -5.56 24.34 -6.22
N GLU A 64 -6.47 23.44 -6.53
CA GLU A 64 -7.92 23.61 -6.28
C GLU A 64 -8.24 23.58 -4.79
N PHE A 65 -7.62 22.67 -4.04
CA PHE A 65 -7.75 22.59 -2.59
C PHE A 65 -7.27 23.87 -1.90
N GLU A 66 -6.07 24.35 -2.23
CA GLU A 66 -5.50 25.58 -1.67
C GLU A 66 -6.33 26.82 -2.04
N LYS A 67 -6.89 26.84 -3.24
CA LYS A 67 -7.83 27.91 -3.64
C LYS A 67 -9.13 27.90 -2.82
N ALA A 68 -9.63 26.71 -2.45
CA ALA A 68 -10.82 26.56 -1.60
C ALA A 68 -10.51 26.78 -0.11
N ASN A 69 -9.26 26.56 0.31
CA ASN A 69 -8.77 26.69 1.68
C ASN A 69 -7.52 27.60 1.69
N PRO A 70 -7.65 28.92 1.52
CA PRO A 70 -6.51 29.81 1.36
C PRO A 70 -5.61 29.96 2.59
N ASP A 71 -6.05 29.44 3.73
CA ASP A 71 -5.34 29.32 4.99
C ASP A 71 -4.46 28.05 5.08
N ILE A 72 -4.57 27.13 4.11
CA ILE A 72 -3.81 25.88 4.10
C ILE A 72 -2.89 25.81 2.89
N THR A 73 -1.63 25.38 3.11
CA THR A 73 -0.65 25.08 2.06
C THR A 73 -0.24 23.62 2.11
N ILE A 74 -0.18 22.96 0.95
CA ILE A 74 0.22 21.56 0.82
C ILE A 74 1.66 21.45 0.30
N GLU A 75 2.54 20.83 1.07
CA GLU A 75 3.88 20.44 0.64
C GLU A 75 3.92 18.92 0.37
N ALA A 76 3.80 18.55 -0.90
CA ALA A 76 3.77 17.14 -1.29
C ALA A 76 5.18 16.52 -1.34
N SER A 77 5.39 15.42 -0.61
CA SER A 77 6.64 14.67 -0.61
C SER A 77 6.70 13.69 -1.78
N ASP A 78 7.81 13.75 -2.52
CA ASP A 78 8.12 12.78 -3.60
C ASP A 78 8.59 11.41 -3.07
N VAL A 79 8.78 11.27 -1.74
CA VAL A 79 9.29 10.05 -1.13
C VAL A 79 8.13 9.13 -0.78
N PRO A 80 8.02 7.97 -1.43
CA PRO A 80 7.01 6.98 -1.11
C PRO A 80 7.30 6.33 0.25
N TRP A 81 6.31 5.59 0.77
CA TRP A 81 6.56 4.66 1.86
C TRP A 81 7.54 3.57 1.40
N ASP A 82 8.45 3.21 2.29
CA ASP A 82 9.43 2.14 2.07
C ASP A 82 9.74 1.49 3.42
N ALA A 83 9.53 0.19 3.53
CA ALA A 83 9.62 -0.57 4.77
C ALA A 83 10.97 -0.41 5.51
N LYS A 84 12.08 -0.22 4.78
CA LYS A 84 13.42 -0.15 5.37
C LYS A 84 13.76 1.23 5.94
N THR A 85 13.18 2.29 5.39
CA THR A 85 13.54 3.68 5.71
C THR A 85 12.48 4.43 6.49
N PHE A 86 11.22 3.97 6.46
CA PHE A 86 10.09 4.65 7.06
C PHE A 86 10.25 4.85 8.57
N THR A 87 10.57 3.79 9.31
CA THR A 87 10.77 3.84 10.76
C THR A 87 11.89 4.81 11.15
N ALA A 88 13.00 4.82 10.38
CA ALA A 88 14.11 5.73 10.63
C ALA A 88 13.72 7.20 10.36
N ARG A 89 12.92 7.48 9.33
CA ARG A 89 12.39 8.82 9.03
C ARG A 89 11.47 9.31 10.14
N LEU A 90 10.60 8.44 10.63
CA LEU A 90 9.67 8.76 11.70
C LEU A 90 10.43 9.07 13.00
N ALA A 91 11.37 8.20 13.41
CA ALA A 91 12.21 8.40 14.58
C ALA A 91 13.12 9.65 14.47
N GLY A 92 13.56 9.98 13.26
CA GLY A 92 14.38 11.16 12.97
C GLY A 92 13.60 12.49 12.86
N GLY A 93 12.27 12.45 13.02
CA GLY A 93 11.42 13.65 12.90
C GLY A 93 11.34 14.23 11.49
N SER A 94 11.65 13.43 10.45
CA SER A 94 11.59 13.82 9.04
C SER A 94 10.40 13.23 8.29
N ALA A 95 9.51 12.55 9.01
CA ALA A 95 8.26 12.05 8.44
C ALA A 95 7.26 13.21 8.26
N PRO A 96 6.47 13.23 7.17
CA PRO A 96 5.49 14.26 6.90
C PRO A 96 4.36 14.34 7.95
N THR A 97 3.60 15.44 7.92
CA THR A 97 2.39 15.64 8.73
C THR A 97 1.33 14.58 8.41
N LEU A 98 1.10 14.30 7.13
CA LEU A 98 0.20 13.26 6.68
C LEU A 98 0.99 12.08 6.13
N LEU A 99 0.86 10.95 6.81
CA LEU A 99 1.45 9.67 6.45
C LEU A 99 0.49 8.92 5.53
N ARG A 100 1.03 8.27 4.50
CA ARG A 100 0.31 7.36 3.62
C ARG A 100 1.02 6.01 3.69
N VAL A 101 0.42 5.05 4.38
CA VAL A 101 1.05 3.80 4.78
C VAL A 101 0.17 2.58 4.47
N PRO A 102 0.74 1.38 4.32
CA PRO A 102 -0.05 0.15 4.26
C PRO A 102 -0.70 -0.15 5.62
N LEU A 103 -1.75 -0.97 5.61
CA LEU A 103 -2.50 -1.35 6.82
C LEU A 103 -1.67 -2.15 7.85
N THR A 104 -0.47 -2.59 7.48
CA THR A 104 0.51 -3.22 8.38
C THR A 104 1.14 -2.27 9.40
N GLU A 105 1.12 -0.96 9.13
CA GLU A 105 1.79 0.04 9.99
C GLU A 105 0.96 0.51 11.19
N PRO A 106 -0.38 0.69 11.09
CA PRO A 106 -1.20 1.25 12.15
C PRO A 106 -1.01 0.62 13.52
N PRO A 107 -0.99 -0.71 13.70
CA PRO A 107 -0.86 -1.31 15.03
C PRO A 107 0.41 -0.84 15.76
N THR A 108 1.55 -0.87 15.07
CA THR A 108 2.85 -0.45 15.61
C THR A 108 2.91 1.06 15.85
N LEU A 109 2.38 1.86 14.92
CA LEU A 109 2.38 3.32 15.03
C LEU A 109 1.50 3.81 16.20
N ILE A 110 0.34 3.19 16.38
CA ILE A 110 -0.59 3.48 17.47
C ILE A 110 0.05 3.11 18.82
N GLU A 111 0.60 1.91 18.94
CA GLU A 111 1.24 1.45 20.17
C GLU A 111 2.40 2.36 20.61
N ARG A 112 3.18 2.84 19.65
CA ARG A 112 4.33 3.73 19.89
C ARG A 112 3.93 5.20 20.05
N GLY A 113 2.66 5.56 19.95
CA GLY A 113 2.19 6.95 20.02
C GLY A 113 2.74 7.84 18.91
N GLN A 114 3.01 7.27 17.72
CA GLN A 114 3.61 7.98 16.59
C GLN A 114 2.59 8.59 15.65
N VAL A 115 1.30 8.32 15.88
CA VAL A 115 0.16 8.87 15.15
C VAL A 115 -0.83 9.52 16.10
N ALA A 116 -1.52 10.53 15.60
CA ALA A 116 -2.46 11.33 16.38
C ALA A 116 -3.83 10.67 16.42
N ASP A 117 -4.50 10.80 17.54
CA ASP A 117 -5.95 10.63 17.63
C ASP A 117 -6.64 11.79 16.89
N ILE A 118 -7.53 11.44 15.96
CA ILE A 118 -8.32 12.38 15.15
C ILE A 118 -9.83 12.18 15.32
N ALA A 119 -10.29 11.40 16.33
CA ALA A 119 -11.69 11.03 16.50
C ALA A 119 -12.64 12.24 16.47
N ASP A 120 -12.35 13.30 17.24
CA ASP A 120 -13.18 14.49 17.29
C ASP A 120 -13.29 15.20 15.93
N ILE A 121 -12.19 15.18 15.14
CA ILE A 121 -12.16 15.84 13.83
C ILE A 121 -12.82 14.95 12.78
N ALA A 122 -12.58 13.64 12.83
CA ALA A 122 -13.16 12.67 11.92
C ALA A 122 -14.70 12.60 12.06
N ALA A 123 -15.21 12.72 13.29
CA ALA A 123 -16.64 12.78 13.54
C ALA A 123 -17.35 14.03 12.99
N GLU A 124 -16.59 15.06 12.55
CA GLU A 124 -17.14 16.23 11.86
C GLU A 124 -17.35 15.97 10.34
N LEU A 125 -16.86 14.84 9.81
CA LEU A 125 -17.01 14.47 8.39
C LEU A 125 -18.37 13.82 8.15
N ASP A 126 -19.12 14.32 7.17
CA ASP A 126 -20.44 13.82 6.81
C ASP A 126 -20.43 12.34 6.39
N SER A 127 -19.29 11.84 5.89
CA SER A 127 -19.13 10.50 5.35
C SER A 127 -18.49 9.49 6.32
N PHE A 128 -18.14 9.91 7.55
CA PHE A 128 -17.38 9.06 8.47
C PHE A 128 -18.12 7.78 8.86
N ASP A 129 -19.41 7.90 9.16
CA ASP A 129 -20.27 6.78 9.57
C ASP A 129 -20.54 5.77 8.44
N ASP A 130 -20.31 6.17 7.17
CA ASP A 130 -20.47 5.32 6.00
C ASP A 130 -19.21 4.55 5.62
N LEU A 131 -18.09 4.77 6.33
CA LEU A 131 -16.86 4.02 6.09
C LEU A 131 -17.02 2.53 6.43
N ASN A 132 -16.37 1.68 5.65
CA ASN A 132 -16.47 0.23 5.80
C ASN A 132 -15.87 -0.25 7.14
N PRO A 133 -16.67 -0.80 8.07
CA PRO A 133 -16.20 -1.20 9.38
C PRO A 133 -15.15 -2.32 9.33
N ARG A 134 -15.12 -3.13 8.25
CA ARG A 134 -14.09 -4.15 8.05
C ARG A 134 -12.67 -3.56 7.91
N VAL A 135 -12.56 -2.31 7.48
CA VAL A 135 -11.28 -1.60 7.38
C VAL A 135 -11.06 -0.74 8.62
N MET A 136 -12.10 -0.03 9.10
CA MET A 136 -12.00 0.87 10.24
C MET A 136 -11.57 0.18 11.55
N GLN A 137 -11.96 -1.08 11.76
CA GLN A 137 -11.56 -1.84 12.97
C GLN A 137 -10.05 -1.87 13.24
N PHE A 138 -9.21 -1.68 12.23
CA PHE A 138 -7.75 -1.64 12.37
C PHE A 138 -7.21 -0.24 12.67
N LEU A 139 -8.06 0.78 12.55
CA LEU A 139 -7.72 2.19 12.70
C LEU A 139 -8.33 2.82 13.95
N GLU A 140 -9.14 2.04 14.66
CA GLU A 140 -9.82 2.45 15.89
C GLU A 140 -9.30 1.66 17.09
N ARG A 141 -9.12 2.34 18.23
CA ARG A 141 -8.76 1.70 19.51
C ARG A 141 -9.32 2.52 20.67
N ASP A 142 -10.10 1.89 21.55
CA ASP A 142 -10.62 2.50 22.78
C ASP A 142 -11.42 3.80 22.54
N GLY A 143 -12.10 3.91 21.40
CA GLY A 143 -12.87 5.08 20.99
C GLY A 143 -12.06 6.19 20.32
N ALA A 144 -10.76 6.03 20.19
CA ALA A 144 -9.90 6.91 19.39
C ALA A 144 -9.85 6.43 17.92
N VAL A 145 -9.65 7.36 16.99
CA VAL A 145 -9.48 7.12 15.55
C VAL A 145 -8.10 7.59 15.15
N TYR A 146 -7.31 6.70 14.58
CA TYR A 146 -5.91 6.97 14.25
C TYR A 146 -5.62 7.10 12.75
N GLY A 147 -6.61 6.87 11.91
CA GLY A 147 -6.44 6.98 10.46
C GLY A 147 -7.75 6.82 9.70
N ILE A 148 -7.69 7.11 8.42
CA ILE A 148 -8.81 7.00 7.47
C ILE A 148 -8.31 6.17 6.27
N PRO A 149 -9.08 5.18 5.77
CA PRO A 149 -8.69 4.41 4.61
C PRO A 149 -8.75 5.28 3.35
N GLU A 150 -7.72 5.22 2.52
CA GLU A 150 -7.72 5.81 1.18
C GLU A 150 -8.25 4.82 0.14
N LYS A 151 -7.87 3.56 0.27
CA LYS A 151 -8.31 2.44 -0.57
C LYS A 151 -8.12 1.14 0.17
N SER A 152 -8.89 0.13 -0.21
CA SER A 152 -8.68 -1.24 0.23
C SER A 152 -8.44 -2.16 -0.98
N TYR A 153 -7.88 -3.33 -0.73
CA TYR A 153 -7.62 -4.34 -1.74
C TYR A 153 -7.74 -5.75 -1.15
N ALA A 154 -7.98 -6.70 -2.03
CA ALA A 154 -7.80 -8.11 -1.76
C ALA A 154 -6.85 -8.69 -2.82
N PHE A 155 -6.10 -9.73 -2.46
CA PHE A 155 -5.32 -10.47 -3.44
C PHE A 155 -6.24 -11.14 -4.47
N GLY A 156 -5.73 -11.22 -5.68
CA GLY A 156 -6.34 -11.92 -6.79
C GLY A 156 -5.27 -12.29 -7.81
N LEU A 157 -5.68 -13.00 -8.82
CA LEU A 157 -4.82 -13.36 -9.93
C LEU A 157 -4.84 -12.24 -10.98
N VAL A 158 -3.66 -11.76 -11.36
CA VAL A 158 -3.45 -10.94 -12.55
C VAL A 158 -2.97 -11.86 -13.66
N TYR A 159 -3.61 -11.82 -14.83
CA TYR A 159 -3.21 -12.69 -15.94
C TYR A 159 -3.28 -12.00 -17.31
N ASN A 160 -2.46 -12.48 -18.23
CA ASN A 160 -2.38 -11.99 -19.59
C ASN A 160 -3.31 -12.81 -20.50
N ARG A 161 -4.42 -12.19 -20.93
CA ARG A 161 -5.46 -12.83 -21.75
C ARG A 161 -4.92 -13.30 -23.10
N ASP A 162 -4.00 -12.53 -23.72
CA ASP A 162 -3.41 -12.91 -25.00
C ASP A 162 -2.52 -14.16 -24.88
N LEU A 163 -1.78 -14.31 -23.76
CA LEU A 163 -0.98 -15.51 -23.50
C LEU A 163 -1.86 -16.72 -23.18
N PHE A 164 -3.04 -16.52 -22.53
CA PHE A 164 -4.04 -17.56 -22.37
C PHE A 164 -4.54 -18.07 -23.73
N GLU A 165 -4.97 -17.17 -24.61
CA GLU A 165 -5.41 -17.53 -25.96
C GLU A 165 -4.31 -18.23 -26.76
N GLN A 166 -3.07 -17.73 -26.73
CA GLN A 166 -1.93 -18.34 -27.40
C GLN A 166 -1.63 -19.76 -26.88
N ALA A 167 -1.84 -19.98 -25.59
CA ALA A 167 -1.68 -21.28 -24.96
C ALA A 167 -2.89 -22.21 -25.18
N GLY A 168 -4.00 -21.70 -25.75
CA GLY A 168 -5.23 -22.46 -25.96
C GLY A 168 -6.07 -22.57 -24.68
N LEU A 169 -5.87 -21.67 -23.72
CA LEU A 169 -6.67 -21.51 -22.52
C LEU A 169 -7.81 -20.51 -22.76
N ASP A 170 -8.91 -20.66 -22.03
CA ASP A 170 -10.02 -19.71 -22.10
C ASP A 170 -9.72 -18.48 -21.22
N PRO A 171 -9.57 -17.26 -21.81
CA PRO A 171 -9.28 -16.07 -21.04
C PRO A 171 -10.46 -15.59 -20.16
N ASP A 172 -11.67 -16.14 -20.34
CA ASP A 172 -12.83 -15.85 -19.50
C ASP A 172 -13.01 -16.83 -18.34
N SER A 173 -12.13 -17.84 -18.25
CA SER A 173 -12.12 -18.86 -17.19
C SER A 173 -10.72 -18.96 -16.56
N PRO A 174 -10.31 -17.93 -15.76
CA PRO A 174 -9.04 -17.99 -15.04
C PRO A 174 -9.03 -19.13 -14.02
N PRO A 175 -7.85 -19.65 -13.67
CA PRO A 175 -7.75 -20.74 -12.69
C PRO A 175 -8.21 -20.27 -11.29
N GLU A 176 -8.91 -21.14 -10.58
CA GLU A 176 -9.46 -20.88 -9.24
C GLU A 176 -8.67 -21.59 -8.13
N THR A 177 -7.85 -22.60 -8.50
CA THR A 177 -7.03 -23.38 -7.56
C THR A 177 -5.55 -23.30 -7.90
N TRP A 178 -4.69 -23.53 -6.91
CA TRP A 178 -3.25 -23.60 -7.13
C TRP A 178 -2.81 -24.75 -8.04
N GLU A 179 -3.58 -25.84 -8.08
CA GLU A 179 -3.36 -26.94 -9.01
C GLU A 179 -3.59 -26.47 -10.45
N GLU A 180 -4.69 -25.79 -10.71
CA GLU A 180 -5.00 -25.21 -12.03
C GLU A 180 -3.99 -24.12 -12.41
N VAL A 181 -3.57 -23.26 -11.46
CA VAL A 181 -2.50 -22.26 -11.72
C VAL A 181 -1.22 -22.94 -12.20
N ARG A 182 -0.80 -24.02 -11.53
CA ARG A 182 0.39 -24.80 -11.93
C ARG A 182 0.22 -25.38 -13.35
N GLU A 183 -0.94 -25.98 -13.63
CA GLU A 183 -1.24 -26.53 -14.97
C GLU A 183 -1.22 -25.44 -16.05
N TYR A 184 -1.89 -24.31 -15.81
CA TYR A 184 -1.95 -23.19 -16.75
C TYR A 184 -0.57 -22.55 -16.96
N ALA A 185 0.19 -22.35 -15.88
CA ALA A 185 1.54 -21.83 -15.95
C ALA A 185 2.45 -22.70 -16.82
N LYS A 186 2.39 -24.03 -16.61
CA LYS A 186 3.14 -24.97 -17.41
C LYS A 186 2.70 -24.94 -18.87
N GLN A 187 1.39 -24.93 -19.15
CA GLN A 187 0.86 -24.87 -20.53
C GLN A 187 1.30 -23.61 -21.27
N ILE A 188 1.28 -22.45 -20.58
CA ILE A 188 1.77 -21.17 -21.14
C ILE A 188 3.26 -21.28 -21.45
N ALA A 189 4.08 -21.77 -20.50
CA ALA A 189 5.51 -21.90 -20.68
C ALA A 189 5.86 -22.83 -21.84
N ASP A 190 5.26 -24.02 -21.88
CA ASP A 190 5.49 -25.04 -22.92
C ASP A 190 5.08 -24.55 -24.32
N THR A 191 3.99 -23.78 -24.42
CA THR A 191 3.40 -23.39 -25.70
C THR A 191 4.02 -22.10 -26.26
N THR A 192 4.29 -21.12 -25.39
CA THR A 192 4.69 -19.78 -25.79
C THR A 192 6.17 -19.47 -25.57
N GLY A 193 6.85 -20.27 -24.74
CA GLY A 193 8.23 -20.01 -24.29
C GLY A 193 8.34 -18.79 -23.37
N LYS A 194 7.23 -18.34 -22.78
CA LYS A 194 7.16 -17.24 -21.82
C LYS A 194 7.08 -17.76 -20.39
N THR A 195 7.32 -16.91 -19.42
CA THR A 195 7.09 -17.23 -18.01
C THR A 195 5.61 -17.50 -17.78
N GLY A 196 5.25 -18.70 -17.31
CA GLY A 196 3.85 -19.05 -17.05
C GLY A 196 3.31 -18.33 -15.82
N PHE A 197 4.11 -18.30 -14.73
CA PHE A 197 3.77 -17.60 -13.50
C PHE A 197 4.96 -16.79 -12.99
N GLY A 198 4.74 -15.53 -12.66
CA GLY A 198 5.74 -14.61 -12.12
C GLY A 198 5.66 -14.53 -10.60
N GLU A 199 6.82 -14.34 -9.95
CA GLU A 199 6.91 -14.16 -8.50
C GLU A 199 7.80 -12.98 -8.13
N ILE A 200 7.47 -12.29 -7.03
CA ILE A 200 8.26 -11.21 -6.45
C ILE A 200 8.77 -11.61 -5.07
N THR A 201 10.08 -11.46 -4.83
CA THR A 201 10.70 -12.04 -3.63
C THR A 201 11.60 -11.08 -2.87
N THR A 202 11.66 -9.82 -3.28
CA THR A 202 12.53 -8.82 -2.65
C THR A 202 11.72 -7.69 -2.02
N ASN A 203 12.34 -6.94 -1.12
CA ASN A 203 11.74 -5.78 -0.46
C ASN A 203 10.45 -6.12 0.32
N ASN A 204 10.49 -7.22 1.09
CA ASN A 204 9.42 -7.79 1.89
C ASN A 204 8.30 -8.46 1.07
N SER A 205 8.40 -8.46 -0.27
CA SER A 205 7.34 -8.98 -1.12
C SER A 205 7.25 -10.51 -1.10
N GLY A 206 8.38 -11.22 -0.94
CA GLY A 206 8.37 -12.68 -0.83
C GLY A 206 7.61 -13.15 0.41
N GLY A 207 7.89 -12.54 1.56
CA GLY A 207 7.16 -12.82 2.79
C GLY A 207 5.69 -12.40 2.74
N TRP A 208 5.38 -11.30 2.07
CA TRP A 208 4.01 -10.84 1.83
C TRP A 208 3.21 -11.83 0.96
N HIS A 209 3.80 -12.29 -0.14
CA HIS A 209 3.18 -13.29 -1.01
C HIS A 209 3.02 -14.64 -0.30
N LEU A 210 4.06 -15.10 0.42
CA LEU A 210 3.95 -16.32 1.22
C LEU A 210 2.77 -16.23 2.20
N THR A 211 2.62 -15.10 2.90
CA THR A 211 1.50 -14.87 3.81
C THR A 211 0.15 -15.00 3.11
N GLY A 212 -0.02 -14.32 1.96
CA GLY A 212 -1.28 -14.38 1.22
C GLY A 212 -1.60 -15.77 0.67
N TYR A 213 -0.58 -16.52 0.24
CA TYR A 213 -0.76 -17.90 -0.27
C TYR A 213 -1.04 -18.87 0.86
N ASP A 214 -0.35 -18.74 1.99
CA ASP A 214 -0.56 -19.55 3.20
C ASP A 214 -2.01 -19.50 3.68
N TYR A 215 -2.62 -18.32 3.68
CA TYR A 215 -4.04 -18.13 4.05
C TYR A 215 -4.99 -18.92 3.17
N THR A 216 -4.68 -19.11 1.88
CA THR A 216 -5.51 -19.91 0.96
C THR A 216 -5.49 -21.41 1.26
N PHE A 217 -4.48 -21.87 2.02
CA PHE A 217 -4.38 -23.23 2.55
C PHE A 217 -4.92 -23.36 3.98
N GLY A 218 -5.43 -22.26 4.56
CA GLY A 218 -5.95 -22.23 5.92
C GLY A 218 -4.89 -22.02 7.00
N GLY A 219 -3.69 -21.58 6.60
CA GLY A 219 -2.61 -21.24 7.51
C GLY A 219 -2.80 -19.92 8.22
N GLN A 220 -1.86 -19.62 9.11
CA GLN A 220 -1.85 -18.40 9.93
C GLN A 220 -0.41 -18.01 10.24
N MET A 221 -0.07 -16.74 10.05
CA MET A 221 1.31 -16.31 10.23
C MET A 221 1.74 -16.19 11.68
N ILE A 222 0.87 -15.65 12.54
CA ILE A 222 1.10 -15.47 13.98
C ILE A 222 -0.17 -15.77 14.76
N GLU A 223 -0.01 -16.22 15.99
CA GLU A 223 -1.14 -16.41 16.94
C GLU A 223 -0.75 -15.94 18.33
N GLN A 224 -1.74 -15.78 19.20
CA GLN A 224 -1.48 -15.56 20.64
C GLN A 224 -1.48 -16.90 21.38
N ASN A 225 -0.41 -17.15 22.13
CA ASN A 225 -0.32 -18.31 23.00
C ASN A 225 -1.24 -18.15 24.23
N SER A 226 -1.26 -19.17 25.12
CA SER A 226 -2.09 -19.16 26.32
C SER A 226 -1.77 -18.03 27.32
N ASP A 227 -0.60 -17.45 27.24
CA ASP A 227 -0.14 -16.36 28.09
C ASP A 227 -0.43 -14.97 27.49
N GLY A 228 -0.96 -14.96 26.26
CA GLY A 228 -1.28 -13.76 25.47
C GLY A 228 -0.11 -13.21 24.65
N ASP A 229 1.02 -13.88 24.64
CA ASP A 229 2.19 -13.48 23.83
C ASP A 229 2.01 -13.91 22.39
N TRP A 230 2.44 -13.05 21.46
CA TRP A 230 2.48 -13.37 20.05
C TRP A 230 3.58 -14.38 19.73
N VAL A 231 3.24 -15.42 18.97
CA VAL A 231 4.15 -16.46 18.49
C VAL A 231 3.95 -16.71 17.01
N ALA A 232 4.99 -17.19 16.32
CA ALA A 232 4.90 -17.64 14.94
C ALA A 232 4.00 -18.88 14.84
N ALA A 233 3.15 -18.93 13.81
CA ALA A 233 2.21 -20.01 13.55
C ALA A 233 2.34 -20.61 12.14
N PHE A 234 3.14 -20.01 11.27
CA PHE A 234 3.25 -20.38 9.85
C PHE A 234 4.05 -21.66 9.57
N ASN A 235 4.79 -22.20 10.54
CA ASN A 235 5.57 -23.43 10.33
C ASN A 235 4.67 -24.67 10.39
N ASP A 236 3.79 -24.79 9.44
CA ASP A 236 2.78 -25.85 9.32
C ASP A 236 2.67 -26.38 7.89
N ASP A 237 1.67 -27.21 7.63
CA ASP A 237 1.44 -27.82 6.32
C ASP A 237 1.03 -26.77 5.27
N SER A 238 0.43 -25.63 5.67
CA SER A 238 -0.03 -24.58 4.74
C SER A 238 1.18 -23.90 4.07
N SER A 239 2.11 -23.36 4.83
CA SER A 239 3.35 -22.79 4.29
C SER A 239 4.20 -23.80 3.55
N ARG A 240 4.23 -25.05 4.04
CA ARG A 240 4.94 -26.15 3.35
C ARG A 240 4.35 -26.40 1.96
N ASN A 241 3.02 -26.46 1.82
CA ASN A 241 2.33 -26.63 0.54
C ASN A 241 2.67 -25.50 -0.43
N VAL A 242 2.71 -24.24 0.03
CA VAL A 242 3.13 -23.09 -0.80
C VAL A 242 4.56 -23.26 -1.30
N MET A 243 5.49 -23.63 -0.41
CA MET A 243 6.91 -23.79 -0.78
C MET A 243 7.11 -24.96 -1.76
N GLU A 244 6.39 -26.07 -1.58
CA GLU A 244 6.43 -27.20 -2.48
C GLU A 244 5.84 -26.85 -3.86
N LEU A 245 4.73 -26.09 -3.89
CA LEU A 245 4.15 -25.58 -5.12
C LEU A 245 5.17 -24.74 -5.91
N TRP A 246 5.79 -23.74 -5.28
CA TRP A 246 6.80 -22.89 -5.91
C TRP A 246 8.01 -23.70 -6.40
N LYS A 247 8.47 -24.66 -5.57
CA LYS A 247 9.57 -25.56 -5.93
C LYS A 247 9.25 -26.40 -7.15
N ALA A 248 8.03 -26.94 -7.23
CA ALA A 248 7.59 -27.72 -8.38
C ALA A 248 7.46 -26.87 -9.65
N MET A 249 6.83 -25.69 -9.58
CA MET A 249 6.71 -24.78 -10.71
C MET A 249 8.07 -24.31 -11.22
N ARG A 250 9.04 -24.11 -10.31
CA ARG A 250 10.40 -23.65 -10.66
C ARG A 250 11.29 -24.74 -11.25
N TRP A 251 11.30 -25.93 -10.63
CA TRP A 251 12.32 -26.95 -10.88
C TRP A 251 11.82 -28.17 -11.65
N GLU A 252 10.52 -28.45 -11.60
CA GLU A 252 9.92 -29.59 -12.34
C GLU A 252 9.29 -29.11 -13.65
N ASP A 253 8.54 -28.00 -13.61
CA ASP A 253 7.73 -27.51 -14.71
C ASP A 253 8.42 -26.41 -15.53
N ASP A 254 9.49 -25.78 -15.00
CA ASP A 254 10.18 -24.61 -15.59
C ASP A 254 9.22 -23.46 -15.99
N SER A 255 8.13 -23.31 -15.24
CA SER A 255 7.04 -22.37 -15.52
C SER A 255 7.15 -21.04 -14.78
N LEU A 256 7.98 -20.97 -13.74
CA LEU A 256 8.24 -19.74 -12.97
C LEU A 256 9.28 -18.81 -13.65
N GLY A 257 9.98 -19.28 -14.67
CA GLY A 257 11.02 -18.52 -15.33
C GLY A 257 12.31 -18.37 -14.49
N GLU A 258 13.28 -17.63 -15.00
CA GLU A 258 14.60 -17.47 -14.35
C GLU A 258 14.67 -16.24 -13.42
N ASN A 259 13.84 -15.22 -13.65
CA ASN A 259 13.87 -13.96 -12.89
C ASN A 259 13.00 -14.06 -11.63
N VAL A 260 13.50 -14.78 -10.62
CA VAL A 260 12.76 -15.00 -9.35
C VAL A 260 13.19 -14.07 -8.21
N LEU A 261 14.18 -13.20 -8.41
CA LEU A 261 14.66 -12.23 -7.42
C LEU A 261 14.23 -10.79 -7.76
N GLY A 262 13.09 -10.66 -8.43
CA GLY A 262 12.52 -9.39 -8.85
C GLY A 262 11.71 -8.69 -7.76
N LYS A 263 11.33 -7.48 -8.06
CA LYS A 263 10.37 -6.65 -7.32
C LYS A 263 9.15 -6.35 -8.21
N GLN A 264 8.12 -5.77 -7.62
CA GLN A 264 6.85 -5.55 -8.31
C GLN A 264 6.99 -4.75 -9.61
N GLU A 265 7.81 -3.70 -9.63
CA GLU A 265 7.99 -2.88 -10.83
C GLU A 265 8.61 -3.66 -11.99
N ASP A 266 9.55 -4.56 -11.69
CA ASP A 266 10.18 -5.42 -12.70
C ASP A 266 9.14 -6.39 -13.29
N LEU A 267 8.31 -6.99 -12.43
CA LEU A 267 7.26 -7.92 -12.86
C LEU A 267 6.14 -7.22 -13.66
N VAL A 268 5.73 -6.02 -13.25
CA VAL A 268 4.78 -5.21 -14.04
C VAL A 268 5.35 -4.89 -15.43
N ALA A 269 6.64 -4.56 -15.54
CA ALA A 269 7.28 -4.29 -16.82
C ALA A 269 7.33 -5.55 -17.72
N ASP A 270 7.69 -6.71 -17.15
CA ASP A 270 7.70 -7.98 -17.88
C ASP A 270 6.30 -8.43 -18.30
N PHE A 271 5.31 -8.24 -17.43
CA PHE A 271 3.90 -8.51 -17.73
C PHE A 271 3.38 -7.60 -18.85
N THR A 272 3.67 -6.30 -18.78
CA THR A 272 3.29 -5.33 -19.82
C THR A 272 3.94 -5.66 -21.18
N ALA A 273 5.15 -6.20 -21.16
CA ALA A 273 5.85 -6.66 -22.37
C ALA A 273 5.32 -7.99 -22.92
N GLY A 274 4.32 -8.62 -22.28
CA GLY A 274 3.78 -9.92 -22.67
C GLY A 274 4.74 -11.09 -22.41
N ASN A 275 5.60 -11.00 -21.40
CA ASN A 275 6.55 -12.03 -21.04
C ASN A 275 6.11 -12.92 -19.87
N VAL A 276 5.03 -12.55 -19.17
CA VAL A 276 4.51 -13.26 -17.99
C VAL A 276 3.02 -13.55 -18.17
N GLY A 277 2.61 -14.79 -17.95
CA GLY A 277 1.23 -15.25 -18.10
C GLY A 277 0.35 -14.89 -16.92
N MET A 278 0.81 -15.15 -15.72
CA MET A 278 0.04 -14.95 -14.48
C MET A 278 0.95 -14.51 -13.32
N TRP A 279 0.36 -13.87 -12.33
CA TRP A 279 0.95 -13.63 -11.01
C TRP A 279 -0.11 -13.18 -10.01
N VAL A 280 0.17 -13.30 -8.72
CA VAL A 280 -0.75 -12.83 -7.66
C VAL A 280 -0.37 -11.41 -7.24
N SER A 281 -1.37 -10.57 -7.09
CA SER A 281 -1.25 -9.23 -6.53
C SER A 281 -2.64 -8.69 -6.18
N ALA A 282 -2.75 -7.39 -5.94
CA ALA A 282 -4.02 -6.67 -5.93
C ALA A 282 -4.33 -6.13 -7.34
N PRO A 283 -5.18 -6.77 -8.15
CA PRO A 283 -5.41 -6.38 -9.55
C PRO A 283 -5.75 -4.90 -9.74
N PRO A 284 -6.58 -4.26 -8.86
CA PRO A 284 -6.89 -2.84 -8.98
C PRO A 284 -5.67 -1.92 -8.82
N ASP A 285 -4.66 -2.32 -8.09
CA ASP A 285 -3.43 -1.56 -7.87
C ASP A 285 -2.41 -1.75 -9.00
N VAL A 286 -2.45 -2.92 -9.63
CA VAL A 286 -1.58 -3.25 -10.78
C VAL A 286 -2.04 -2.56 -12.04
N TYR A 287 -3.34 -2.55 -12.32
CA TYR A 287 -3.90 -2.08 -13.58
C TYR A 287 -3.48 -0.64 -13.97
N PRO A 288 -3.54 0.38 -13.10
CA PRO A 288 -3.09 1.72 -13.45
C PRO A 288 -1.61 1.80 -13.82
N ASN A 289 -0.76 1.01 -13.16
CA ASN A 289 0.68 0.95 -13.46
C ASN A 289 0.94 0.24 -14.79
N TYR A 290 0.19 -0.82 -15.08
CA TYR A 290 0.20 -1.54 -16.35
C TYR A 290 -0.16 -0.61 -17.51
N ILE A 291 -1.24 0.17 -17.38
CA ILE A 291 -1.68 1.14 -18.41
C ILE A 291 -0.63 2.26 -18.57
N ALA A 292 -0.10 2.79 -17.47
CA ALA A 292 0.93 3.82 -17.52
C ALA A 292 2.23 3.34 -18.20
N ALA A 293 2.52 2.04 -18.12
CA ALA A 293 3.63 1.39 -18.83
C ALA A 293 3.32 1.07 -20.31
N GLY A 294 2.12 1.39 -20.80
CA GLY A 294 1.70 1.17 -22.20
C GLY A 294 1.06 -0.18 -22.47
N GLY A 295 0.55 -0.85 -21.42
CA GLY A 295 -0.17 -2.12 -21.55
C GLY A 295 -1.49 -1.99 -22.32
N ASP A 296 -1.86 -3.05 -23.04
CA ASP A 296 -3.14 -3.13 -23.75
C ASP A 296 -4.26 -3.47 -22.75
N PRO A 297 -5.26 -2.59 -22.54
CA PRO A 297 -6.39 -2.88 -21.66
C PRO A 297 -7.07 -4.23 -21.93
N ALA A 298 -7.17 -4.64 -23.18
CA ALA A 298 -7.85 -5.88 -23.58
C ALA A 298 -7.06 -7.14 -23.12
N ALA A 299 -5.74 -7.03 -23.01
CA ALA A 299 -4.88 -8.15 -22.59
C ALA A 299 -4.81 -8.33 -21.08
N PHE A 300 -5.33 -7.39 -20.29
CA PHE A 300 -5.35 -7.50 -18.83
C PHE A 300 -6.54 -8.34 -18.36
N GLY A 301 -6.31 -9.33 -17.53
CA GLY A 301 -7.32 -10.11 -16.82
C GLY A 301 -7.12 -10.08 -15.32
N ALA A 302 -8.21 -10.07 -14.57
CA ALA A 302 -8.24 -10.18 -13.12
C ALA A 302 -9.11 -11.36 -12.68
N GLY A 303 -8.52 -12.32 -11.99
CA GLY A 303 -9.16 -13.54 -11.48
C GLY A 303 -9.24 -13.58 -9.96
N PRO A 304 -9.94 -14.57 -9.40
CA PRO A 304 -9.97 -14.80 -7.97
C PRO A 304 -8.56 -15.12 -7.44
N MET A 305 -8.36 -14.94 -6.14
CA MET A 305 -7.18 -15.51 -5.47
C MET A 305 -7.26 -17.04 -5.57
N PRO A 306 -6.24 -17.72 -6.13
CA PRO A 306 -6.26 -19.19 -6.22
C PRO A 306 -6.32 -19.82 -4.84
N GLN A 307 -7.11 -20.89 -4.69
CA GLN A 307 -7.38 -21.53 -3.40
C GLN A 307 -6.63 -22.83 -3.22
N GLY A 308 -6.16 -23.05 -1.98
CA GLY A 308 -5.62 -24.33 -1.51
C GLY A 308 -6.61 -25.12 -0.67
N GLY A 309 -7.87 -24.64 -0.53
CA GLY A 309 -8.96 -25.29 0.19
C GLY A 309 -9.56 -24.49 1.36
N ALA A 310 -9.21 -23.20 1.52
CA ALA A 310 -9.66 -22.40 2.66
C ALA A 310 -10.70 -21.31 2.33
N ASP A 311 -10.96 -21.01 1.07
CA ASP A 311 -11.84 -19.91 0.61
C ASP A 311 -11.47 -18.57 1.25
N ALA A 312 -10.18 -18.22 1.25
CA ALA A 312 -9.64 -17.06 1.91
C ALA A 312 -8.73 -16.23 0.99
N THR A 313 -8.64 -14.94 1.24
CA THR A 313 -7.69 -14.05 0.57
C THR A 313 -7.08 -13.05 1.54
N LEU A 314 -5.79 -12.74 1.33
CA LEU A 314 -5.18 -11.62 2.04
C LEU A 314 -5.85 -10.33 1.60
N ALA A 315 -6.30 -9.55 2.58
CA ALA A 315 -6.85 -8.22 2.37
C ALA A 315 -6.05 -7.18 3.15
N GLY A 316 -5.88 -6.03 2.52
CA GLY A 316 -5.17 -4.91 3.08
C GLY A 316 -5.78 -3.58 2.66
N ALA A 317 -5.15 -2.49 3.09
CA ALA A 317 -5.55 -1.15 2.73
C ALA A 317 -4.33 -0.22 2.65
N THR A 318 -4.49 0.87 1.92
CA THR A 318 -3.65 2.06 2.11
C THR A 318 -4.41 3.01 3.01
N VAL A 319 -3.76 3.47 4.06
CA VAL A 319 -4.37 4.33 5.08
C VAL A 319 -3.62 5.65 5.20
N LEU A 320 -4.39 6.69 5.53
CA LEU A 320 -3.91 8.04 5.77
C LEU A 320 -3.95 8.30 7.27
N MET A 321 -2.79 8.58 7.87
CA MET A 321 -2.64 8.80 9.31
C MET A 321 -1.96 10.14 9.56
N VAL A 322 -2.37 10.84 10.60
CA VAL A 322 -1.73 12.10 10.98
C VAL A 322 -0.59 11.82 11.95
N ASN A 323 0.58 12.39 11.69
CA ASN A 323 1.77 12.26 12.54
C ASN A 323 1.45 12.73 13.97
N GLY A 324 1.87 11.96 14.98
CA GLY A 324 1.62 12.25 16.39
C GLY A 324 2.21 13.57 16.90
N THR A 325 3.15 14.16 16.15
CA THR A 325 3.74 15.47 16.48
C THR A 325 2.99 16.67 15.89
N ALA A 326 1.94 16.41 15.08
CA ALA A 326 1.16 17.46 14.44
C ALA A 326 0.38 18.32 15.45
N THR A 327 0.34 19.62 15.21
CA THR A 327 -0.51 20.55 15.97
C THR A 327 -1.99 20.35 15.64
N GLU A 328 -2.90 20.86 16.46
CA GLU A 328 -4.35 20.77 16.20
C GLU A 328 -4.73 21.43 14.85
N ALA A 329 -4.08 22.52 14.47
CA ALA A 329 -4.31 23.17 13.18
C ALA A 329 -3.86 22.27 12.01
N GLU A 330 -2.70 21.63 12.13
CA GLU A 330 -2.20 20.68 11.13
C GLU A 330 -3.07 19.41 11.04
N LYS A 331 -3.56 18.88 12.18
CA LYS A 331 -4.52 17.74 12.17
C LYS A 331 -5.79 18.09 11.39
N ARG A 332 -6.40 19.25 11.67
CA ARG A 332 -7.59 19.72 10.96
C ARG A 332 -7.32 19.93 9.47
N ALA A 333 -6.19 20.51 9.11
CA ALA A 333 -5.78 20.72 7.73
C ALA A 333 -5.56 19.37 7.01
N ALA A 334 -4.94 18.40 7.68
CA ALA A 334 -4.71 17.06 7.13
C ALA A 334 -6.03 16.30 6.90
N VAL A 335 -6.96 16.34 7.86
CA VAL A 335 -8.28 15.68 7.71
C VAL A 335 -9.12 16.35 6.61
N LYS A 336 -9.07 17.69 6.48
CA LYS A 336 -9.70 18.39 5.34
C LYS A 336 -9.14 17.95 3.99
N TRP A 337 -7.82 17.73 3.90
CA TRP A 337 -7.19 17.24 2.70
C TRP A 337 -7.60 15.78 2.40
N ILE A 338 -7.67 14.92 3.44
CA ILE A 338 -8.16 13.54 3.31
C ILE A 338 -9.58 13.54 2.74
N GLU A 339 -10.46 14.32 3.34
CA GLU A 339 -11.85 14.42 2.89
C GLU A 339 -11.93 14.90 1.43
N TRP A 340 -11.26 16.02 1.12
CA TRP A 340 -11.24 16.61 -0.22
C TRP A 340 -10.81 15.63 -1.30
N ARG A 341 -9.71 14.91 -1.06
CA ARG A 341 -9.06 14.11 -2.10
C ARG A 341 -9.44 12.63 -2.07
N ALA A 342 -9.53 12.03 -0.89
CA ALA A 342 -9.68 10.59 -0.75
C ALA A 342 -11.14 10.16 -0.55
N LEU A 343 -11.92 10.90 0.24
CA LEU A 343 -13.27 10.47 0.58
C LEU A 343 -14.33 11.07 -0.33
N ARG A 344 -14.32 12.39 -0.50
CA ARG A 344 -15.35 13.12 -1.22
C ARG A 344 -15.64 12.59 -2.63
N PRO A 345 -14.65 12.19 -3.45
CA PRO A 345 -14.90 11.58 -4.75
C PRO A 345 -15.67 10.26 -4.72
N ASN A 346 -15.83 9.64 -3.55
CA ASN A 346 -16.54 8.36 -3.42
C ASN A 346 -18.00 8.52 -2.95
N TYR A 347 -18.38 9.63 -2.29
CA TYR A 347 -19.72 9.83 -1.76
C TYR A 347 -20.45 11.05 -2.33
N ASP A 348 -19.75 12.11 -2.74
CA ASP A 348 -20.32 13.26 -3.45
C ASP A 348 -20.37 12.94 -4.94
N LEU A 349 -21.53 12.51 -5.42
CA LEU A 349 -21.72 12.00 -6.78
C LEU A 349 -21.42 13.03 -7.88
N GLU A 350 -21.55 14.34 -7.60
CA GLU A 350 -21.17 15.38 -8.56
C GLU A 350 -19.65 15.48 -8.66
N VAL A 351 -18.95 15.47 -7.51
CA VAL A 351 -17.47 15.44 -7.47
C VAL A 351 -16.94 14.15 -8.06
N ALA A 352 -17.61 13.00 -7.83
CA ALA A 352 -17.29 11.73 -8.47
C ALA A 352 -17.27 11.84 -9.99
N LYS A 353 -18.32 12.44 -10.58
CA LYS A 353 -18.43 12.67 -12.03
C LYS A 353 -17.34 13.60 -12.54
N GLU A 354 -17.15 14.76 -11.90
CA GLU A 354 -16.14 15.74 -12.29
C GLU A 354 -14.73 15.11 -12.25
N THR A 355 -14.43 14.32 -11.22
CA THR A 355 -13.16 13.61 -11.07
C THR A 355 -12.97 12.54 -12.14
N ALA A 356 -14.03 11.76 -12.43
CA ALA A 356 -14.03 10.73 -13.44
C ALA A 356 -13.85 11.32 -14.86
N GLU A 357 -14.57 12.42 -15.18
CA GLU A 357 -14.45 13.15 -16.44
C GLU A 357 -13.02 13.66 -16.64
N ALA A 358 -12.45 14.33 -15.63
CA ALA A 358 -11.09 14.85 -15.67
C ALA A 358 -10.06 13.73 -15.85
N SER A 359 -10.19 12.63 -15.09
CA SER A 359 -9.30 11.48 -15.19
C SER A 359 -9.37 10.81 -16.57
N ALA A 360 -10.57 10.64 -17.11
CA ALA A 360 -10.76 10.06 -18.45
C ALA A 360 -10.16 10.98 -19.53
N ALA A 361 -10.33 12.30 -19.42
CA ALA A 361 -9.75 13.28 -20.34
C ALA A 361 -8.21 13.25 -20.34
N ASP A 362 -7.60 12.97 -19.20
CA ASP A 362 -6.15 12.81 -19.04
C ASP A 362 -5.65 11.40 -19.43
N GLY A 363 -6.53 10.51 -19.89
CA GLY A 363 -6.20 9.14 -20.26
C GLY A 363 -5.89 8.22 -19.08
N LEU A 364 -6.29 8.60 -17.86
CA LEU A 364 -6.16 7.75 -16.68
C LEU A 364 -7.29 6.72 -16.62
N PRO A 365 -7.04 5.54 -16.03
CA PRO A 365 -8.09 4.53 -15.81
C PRO A 365 -9.20 5.04 -14.90
N VAL A 366 -10.45 4.89 -15.34
CA VAL A 366 -11.66 5.24 -14.59
C VAL A 366 -12.54 4.01 -14.45
N GLY A 367 -13.02 3.75 -13.24
CA GLY A 367 -13.94 2.66 -12.95
C GLY A 367 -13.29 1.31 -12.77
N VAL A 368 -11.98 1.26 -12.43
CA VAL A 368 -11.33 0.00 -12.02
C VAL A 368 -12.07 -0.57 -10.81
N PRO A 369 -12.57 -1.82 -10.89
CA PRO A 369 -13.26 -2.44 -9.75
C PRO A 369 -12.35 -2.64 -8.55
N VAL A 370 -12.78 -2.20 -7.36
CA VAL A 370 -12.01 -2.27 -6.11
C VAL A 370 -12.84 -2.87 -4.99
N ALA A 371 -12.21 -3.34 -3.93
CA ALA A 371 -12.87 -3.56 -2.66
C ALA A 371 -13.23 -2.20 -2.05
N PRO A 372 -14.52 -1.94 -1.69
CA PRO A 372 -14.95 -0.60 -1.29
C PRO A 372 -14.48 -0.23 0.13
N ILE A 373 -14.06 1.04 0.28
CA ILE A 373 -13.79 1.63 1.61
C ILE A 373 -15.03 2.22 2.26
N PHE A 374 -16.14 2.28 1.54
CA PHE A 374 -17.48 2.69 2.00
C PHE A 374 -18.44 1.49 2.00
N SER A 375 -19.67 1.73 2.40
CA SER A 375 -20.74 0.74 2.28
C SER A 375 -20.96 0.32 0.81
N GLN A 376 -21.47 -0.91 0.60
CA GLN A 376 -21.76 -1.39 -0.75
C GLN A 376 -22.77 -0.49 -1.47
N GLU A 377 -23.78 0.04 -0.77
CA GLU A 377 -24.76 0.97 -1.32
C GLU A 377 -24.12 2.25 -1.87
N ALA A 378 -23.19 2.84 -1.11
CA ALA A 378 -22.46 4.03 -1.54
C ALA A 378 -21.56 3.72 -2.75
N TYR A 379 -20.90 2.56 -2.75
CA TYR A 379 -20.06 2.14 -3.87
C TYR A 379 -20.87 1.89 -5.16
N ASP A 380 -22.03 1.28 -5.06
CA ASP A 380 -22.91 1.06 -6.21
C ASP A 380 -23.42 2.39 -6.79
N ALA A 381 -23.81 3.34 -5.92
CA ALA A 381 -24.21 4.69 -6.35
C ALA A 381 -23.05 5.45 -7.03
N TYR A 382 -21.83 5.35 -6.49
CA TYR A 382 -20.63 5.88 -7.13
C TYR A 382 -20.41 5.28 -8.52
N ARG A 383 -20.46 3.93 -8.64
CA ARG A 383 -20.28 3.23 -9.91
C ARG A 383 -21.30 3.65 -10.98
N GLU A 384 -22.55 3.82 -10.58
CA GLU A 384 -23.62 4.32 -11.47
C GLU A 384 -23.33 5.77 -11.91
N ALA A 385 -22.90 6.62 -10.98
CA ALA A 385 -22.62 8.03 -11.27
C ALA A 385 -21.52 8.23 -12.30
N ILE A 386 -20.45 7.42 -12.25
CA ILE A 386 -19.28 7.54 -13.15
C ILE A 386 -19.41 6.69 -14.43
N ALA A 387 -20.51 5.96 -14.65
CA ALA A 387 -20.63 4.92 -15.70
C ALA A 387 -20.30 5.42 -17.11
N GLU A 388 -20.61 6.68 -17.45
CA GLU A 388 -20.32 7.25 -18.76
C GLU A 388 -18.83 7.55 -19.02
N TYR A 389 -18.03 7.62 -17.96
CA TYR A 389 -16.58 7.90 -18.02
C TYR A 389 -15.72 6.65 -17.88
N VAL A 390 -16.34 5.49 -17.59
CA VAL A 390 -15.62 4.22 -17.43
C VAL A 390 -14.91 3.86 -18.72
N ASN A 391 -13.60 3.70 -18.65
CA ASN A 391 -12.73 3.43 -19.78
C ASN A 391 -11.86 2.16 -19.59
N VAL A 392 -12.18 1.35 -18.58
CA VAL A 392 -11.53 0.06 -18.31
C VAL A 392 -12.43 -1.10 -18.76
N PRO A 393 -11.86 -2.24 -19.19
CA PRO A 393 -12.64 -3.43 -19.56
C PRO A 393 -13.15 -4.12 -18.31
N VAL A 394 -14.24 -3.61 -17.71
CA VAL A 394 -14.76 -4.12 -16.42
C VAL A 394 -15.12 -5.60 -16.45
N GLU A 395 -15.46 -6.13 -17.62
CA GLU A 395 -15.72 -7.55 -17.87
C GLU A 395 -14.50 -8.44 -17.59
N ASN A 396 -13.30 -7.93 -17.85
CA ASN A 396 -12.05 -8.64 -17.56
C ASN A 396 -11.75 -8.75 -16.06
N PHE A 397 -12.45 -7.99 -15.23
CA PHE A 397 -12.38 -8.04 -13.76
C PHE A 397 -13.53 -8.84 -13.14
N ALA A 398 -14.50 -9.31 -13.94
CA ALA A 398 -15.68 -9.97 -13.40
C ALA A 398 -15.38 -11.17 -12.50
N PRO A 399 -14.42 -12.07 -12.82
CA PRO A 399 -14.06 -13.18 -11.94
C PRO A 399 -13.47 -12.72 -10.60
N TYR A 400 -12.63 -11.68 -10.61
CA TYR A 400 -12.09 -11.07 -9.39
C TYR A 400 -13.21 -10.46 -8.54
N VAL A 401 -14.08 -9.65 -9.13
CA VAL A 401 -15.19 -9.00 -8.42
C VAL A 401 -16.12 -10.03 -7.77
N ALA A 402 -16.43 -11.11 -8.48
CA ALA A 402 -17.26 -12.18 -7.94
C ALA A 402 -16.62 -12.87 -6.71
N SER A 403 -15.29 -12.93 -6.64
CA SER A 403 -14.58 -13.52 -5.51
C SER A 403 -14.55 -12.64 -4.25
N LEU A 404 -14.73 -11.32 -4.39
CA LEU A 404 -14.68 -10.40 -3.24
C LEU A 404 -15.76 -10.68 -2.18
N ASP A 405 -16.90 -11.21 -2.58
CA ASP A 405 -17.98 -11.60 -1.67
C ASP A 405 -17.90 -13.07 -1.24
N ALA A 406 -17.15 -13.88 -1.99
CA ALA A 406 -17.06 -15.34 -1.77
C ALA A 406 -16.01 -15.72 -0.73
N PHE A 407 -14.93 -14.92 -0.59
CA PHE A 407 -13.79 -15.26 0.26
C PHE A 407 -13.81 -14.53 1.60
N GLU A 408 -13.28 -15.21 2.62
CA GLU A 408 -12.92 -14.56 3.87
C GLU A 408 -11.74 -13.61 3.66
N TYR A 409 -11.87 -12.38 4.15
CA TYR A 409 -10.80 -11.41 4.14
C TYR A 409 -9.91 -11.60 5.37
N VAL A 410 -8.72 -12.14 5.16
CA VAL A 410 -7.73 -12.33 6.22
C VAL A 410 -6.78 -11.15 6.23
N PRO A 411 -6.71 -10.39 7.33
CA PRO A 411 -5.81 -9.25 7.44
C PRO A 411 -4.35 -9.71 7.49
N GLU A 412 -3.47 -8.80 7.19
CA GLU A 412 -2.03 -8.98 7.42
C GLU A 412 -1.75 -9.18 8.91
N PRO A 413 -0.59 -9.78 9.30
CA PRO A 413 -0.26 -10.02 10.71
C PRO A 413 -0.47 -8.77 11.59
N ALA A 414 -1.09 -8.93 12.75
CA ALA A 414 -1.50 -7.81 13.61
C ALA A 414 -0.33 -7.02 14.21
N VAL A 415 0.86 -7.63 14.31
CA VAL A 415 2.09 -6.99 14.80
C VAL A 415 3.28 -7.42 13.95
N ALA A 416 4.29 -6.59 13.87
CA ALA A 416 5.58 -6.86 13.22
C ALA A 416 5.49 -7.33 11.76
N SER A 417 4.42 -7.03 11.01
CA SER A 417 4.18 -7.59 9.67
C SER A 417 5.40 -7.38 8.74
N GLN A 418 5.96 -6.18 8.72
CA GLN A 418 7.08 -5.86 7.84
C GLN A 418 8.38 -6.58 8.24
N GLU A 419 8.62 -6.76 9.52
CA GLU A 419 9.75 -7.51 10.05
C GLU A 419 9.58 -9.01 9.78
N ILE A 420 8.36 -9.54 9.87
CA ILE A 420 8.03 -10.92 9.51
C ILE A 420 8.27 -11.14 8.02
N TYR A 421 7.77 -10.28 7.16
CA TYR A 421 7.98 -10.37 5.71
C TYR A 421 9.48 -10.33 5.36
N ALA A 422 10.24 -9.42 5.99
CA ALA A 422 11.68 -9.35 5.81
C ALA A 422 12.42 -10.61 6.29
N ALA A 423 11.88 -11.32 7.29
CA ALA A 423 12.44 -12.58 7.76
C ALA A 423 12.13 -13.74 6.81
N LEU A 424 11.00 -13.68 6.09
CA LEU A 424 10.53 -14.71 5.18
C LEU A 424 11.06 -14.55 3.74
N ASP A 425 11.42 -13.34 3.28
CA ASP A 425 12.02 -13.14 1.95
C ASP A 425 13.16 -14.14 1.65
N PRO A 426 14.18 -14.33 2.54
CA PRO A 426 15.25 -15.28 2.28
C PRO A 426 14.78 -16.73 2.18
N VAL A 427 13.71 -17.10 2.85
CA VAL A 427 13.12 -18.46 2.80
C VAL A 427 12.56 -18.72 1.40
N VAL A 428 11.71 -17.81 0.91
CA VAL A 428 11.15 -17.89 -0.45
C VAL A 428 12.27 -17.89 -1.50
N GLN A 429 13.24 -16.99 -1.37
CA GLN A 429 14.38 -16.91 -2.29
C GLN A 429 15.20 -18.21 -2.30
N ALA A 430 15.42 -18.85 -1.15
CA ALA A 430 16.16 -20.10 -1.08
C ALA A 430 15.47 -21.22 -1.87
N VAL A 431 14.15 -21.38 -1.73
CA VAL A 431 13.36 -22.38 -2.45
C VAL A 431 13.40 -22.16 -3.97
N LEU A 432 13.39 -20.88 -4.40
CA LEU A 432 13.36 -20.52 -5.82
C LEU A 432 14.74 -20.50 -6.49
N THR A 433 15.84 -20.47 -5.71
CA THR A 433 17.21 -20.40 -6.24
C THR A 433 18.03 -21.67 -6.00
N ASP A 434 17.60 -22.57 -5.11
CA ASP A 434 18.27 -23.85 -4.84
C ASP A 434 17.28 -25.03 -4.99
N PRO A 435 17.45 -25.92 -5.99
CA PRO A 435 16.59 -27.08 -6.16
C PRO A 435 16.64 -28.06 -4.98
N ASN A 436 17.70 -28.00 -4.17
CA ASN A 436 17.90 -28.87 -3.00
C ASN A 436 17.54 -28.19 -1.69
N ALA A 437 16.88 -27.01 -1.73
CA ALA A 437 16.43 -26.33 -0.54
C ALA A 437 15.62 -27.27 0.37
N ASP A 438 16.02 -27.34 1.63
CA ASP A 438 15.33 -28.08 2.68
C ASP A 438 14.26 -27.19 3.29
N ILE A 439 13.00 -27.39 2.87
CA ILE A 439 11.87 -26.54 3.26
C ILE A 439 11.65 -26.60 4.76
N ASP A 440 11.74 -27.80 5.39
CA ASP A 440 11.52 -27.94 6.82
C ASP A 440 12.57 -27.15 7.62
N ALA A 441 13.84 -27.30 7.26
CA ALA A 441 14.93 -26.54 7.92
C ALA A 441 14.78 -25.02 7.72
N LEU A 442 14.34 -24.56 6.55
CA LEU A 442 14.11 -23.14 6.28
C LEU A 442 12.94 -22.59 7.10
N LEU A 443 11.85 -23.33 7.24
CA LEU A 443 10.71 -22.92 8.05
C LEU A 443 11.05 -22.92 9.55
N ASP A 444 11.79 -23.92 10.05
CA ASP A 444 12.26 -23.99 11.45
C ASP A 444 13.15 -22.76 11.81
N ASP A 445 14.10 -22.42 10.93
CA ASP A 445 14.98 -21.27 11.12
C ASP A 445 14.20 -19.94 11.06
N ALA A 446 13.22 -19.84 10.16
CA ALA A 446 12.36 -18.67 10.03
C ALA A 446 11.45 -18.51 11.26
N GLU A 447 10.84 -19.59 11.74
CA GLU A 447 10.02 -19.60 12.96
C GLU A 447 10.81 -19.09 14.16
N ALA A 448 12.02 -19.64 14.37
CA ALA A 448 12.88 -19.20 15.44
C ALA A 448 13.22 -17.70 15.37
N ARG A 449 13.45 -17.18 14.15
CA ARG A 449 13.74 -15.77 13.91
C ARG A 449 12.51 -14.89 14.13
N VAL A 450 11.33 -15.30 13.64
CA VAL A 450 10.09 -14.55 13.81
C VAL A 450 9.69 -14.51 15.28
N ASN A 451 9.85 -15.61 16.03
CA ASN A 451 9.61 -15.62 17.47
C ASN A 451 10.55 -14.65 18.24
N GLN A 452 11.81 -14.43 17.79
CA GLN A 452 12.68 -13.40 18.35
C GLN A 452 12.19 -11.98 18.06
N ILE A 453 11.56 -11.75 16.89
CA ILE A 453 10.94 -10.47 16.55
C ILE A 453 9.74 -10.25 17.44
N LEU A 454 8.81 -11.23 17.51
CA LEU A 454 7.56 -11.16 18.26
C LEU A 454 7.77 -10.99 19.77
N ALA A 455 8.87 -11.51 20.33
CA ALA A 455 9.23 -11.30 21.74
C ALA A 455 9.42 -9.80 22.13
N GLN A 456 9.58 -8.90 21.14
CA GLN A 456 9.67 -7.46 21.36
C GLN A 456 8.28 -6.79 21.48
N TYR A 457 7.22 -7.53 21.15
CA TYR A 457 5.82 -7.13 21.19
C TYR A 457 5.04 -7.86 22.31
N ALA A 458 5.75 -8.55 23.22
CA ALA A 458 5.16 -9.15 24.41
C ALA A 458 4.61 -8.07 25.36
N SER A 459 3.41 -8.29 25.90
CA SER A 459 2.65 -7.32 26.72
C SER A 459 3.28 -7.04 28.09
#